data_8757eee47b3a1004046357ea3d9676ec
#
_entry.id   8757eee47b3a1004046357ea3d9676ec
#
_cell.length_a   1.000
_cell.length_b   1.000
_cell.length_c   1.000
_cell.angle_alpha   90.00
_cell.angle_beta   90.00
_cell.angle_gamma   90.00
#
_symmetry.space_group_name_H-M   'P 1'
#
loop_
_entity.id
_entity.type
_entity.pdbx_description
1 polymer ?
#
loop_
_entity_poly.entity_id
_entity_poly.type
_entity_poly.pdbx_seq_one_letter_code
_entity_poly.pdbx_strand_id
1 'polypeptide(L)'
;KAILADVGVMAKAPKEMTAAGYADLAAKIPAGAEWIIADFVGSEPIHEEAWHISQDNLKASLADPEGVAALHPEAIAPFVEGLMLSGFAMQAARSSRPASCTDHLFSHLWNMRDHKYNGVTPSHGFQVSVGTLMMCAMFDEMYKTDFTALDVERAVERWPSAEQVRRAAEELFAGEAFS
;
A
#
# COMPACT_ATOMS: atom_id res chain seq x y z
N LYS A 1 26.60 -2.05 -8.02
CA LYS A 1 26.10 -2.42 -6.68
C LYS A 1 25.15 -3.60 -6.85
N ALA A 2 25.17 -4.53 -5.91
CA ALA A 2 24.28 -5.71 -5.90
C ALA A 2 23.59 -5.82 -4.54
N ILE A 3 22.40 -6.42 -4.53
CA ILE A 3 21.68 -6.82 -3.31
C ILE A 3 21.70 -8.35 -3.29
N LEU A 4 22.11 -8.92 -2.17
CA LEU A 4 22.07 -10.36 -1.93
C LEU A 4 21.01 -10.65 -0.88
N ALA A 5 19.94 -11.36 -1.26
CA ALA A 5 18.90 -11.84 -0.36
C ALA A 5 19.22 -13.28 0.04
N ASP A 6 19.75 -13.47 1.24
CA ASP A 6 19.99 -14.81 1.80
C ASP A 6 18.76 -15.29 2.56
N VAL A 7 18.02 -16.22 1.96
CA VAL A 7 16.80 -16.79 2.54
C VAL A 7 17.05 -17.46 3.89
N GLY A 8 18.21 -18.08 4.08
CA GLY A 8 18.56 -18.71 5.36
C GLY A 8 18.81 -17.70 6.48
N VAL A 9 19.26 -16.49 6.16
CA VAL A 9 19.34 -15.37 7.11
C VAL A 9 17.96 -14.79 7.36
N MET A 10 17.17 -14.56 6.31
CA MET A 10 15.83 -13.99 6.40
C MET A 10 14.85 -14.87 7.18
N ALA A 11 14.94 -16.19 7.03
CA ALA A 11 14.17 -17.16 7.82
C ALA A 11 14.50 -17.16 9.32
N LYS A 12 15.53 -16.44 9.75
CA LYS A 12 15.89 -16.23 11.16
C LYS A 12 15.53 -14.84 11.68
N ALA A 13 14.88 -14.02 10.86
CA ALA A 13 14.42 -12.69 11.27
C ALA A 13 13.37 -12.77 12.40
N PRO A 14 13.25 -11.75 13.24
CA PRO A 14 12.16 -11.66 14.19
C PRO A 14 10.81 -11.78 13.49
N LYS A 15 9.87 -12.56 14.07
CA LYS A 15 8.55 -12.80 13.46
C LYS A 15 7.78 -11.53 13.14
N GLU A 16 7.91 -10.51 13.97
CA GLU A 16 7.28 -9.21 13.77
C GLU A 16 7.80 -8.51 12.51
N MET A 17 9.08 -8.65 12.20
CA MET A 17 9.66 -8.09 10.97
C MET A 17 9.15 -8.83 9.74
N THR A 18 9.07 -10.15 9.80
CA THR A 18 8.52 -10.98 8.71
C THR A 18 7.04 -10.66 8.50
N ALA A 19 6.25 -10.56 9.58
CA ALA A 19 4.83 -10.18 9.50
C ALA A 19 4.65 -8.76 8.90
N ALA A 20 5.47 -7.80 9.32
CA ALA A 20 5.45 -6.44 8.77
C ALA A 20 5.78 -6.42 7.26
N GLY A 21 6.79 -7.19 6.83
CA GLY A 21 7.13 -7.32 5.42
C GLY A 21 6.03 -8.02 4.61
N TYR A 22 5.40 -9.07 5.16
CA TYR A 22 4.28 -9.74 4.51
C TYR A 22 3.09 -8.80 4.32
N ALA A 23 2.77 -7.99 5.32
CA ALA A 23 1.73 -6.99 5.27
C ALA A 23 2.02 -5.92 4.21
N ASP A 24 3.27 -5.45 4.13
CA ASP A 24 3.70 -4.51 3.11
C ASP A 24 3.61 -5.10 1.69
N LEU A 25 3.96 -6.39 1.51
CA LEU A 25 3.77 -7.05 0.22
C LEU A 25 2.27 -7.19 -0.13
N ALA A 26 1.41 -7.55 0.82
CA ALA A 26 -0.03 -7.70 0.61
C ALA A 26 -0.70 -6.37 0.20
N ALA A 27 -0.15 -5.23 0.62
CA ALA A 27 -0.60 -3.90 0.21
C ALA A 27 -0.56 -3.67 -1.31
N LYS A 28 0.23 -4.45 -2.06
CA LYS A 28 0.29 -4.36 -3.52
C LYS A 28 -1.01 -4.82 -4.20
N ILE A 29 -1.87 -5.56 -3.48
CA ILE A 29 -3.20 -5.95 -3.98
C ILE A 29 -4.10 -4.71 -4.15
N PRO A 30 -4.45 -3.97 -3.08
CA PRO A 30 -5.25 -2.75 -3.24
C PRO A 30 -4.52 -1.66 -4.03
N ALA A 31 -3.18 -1.59 -3.97
CA ALA A 31 -2.40 -0.66 -4.79
C ALA A 31 -2.60 -0.90 -6.28
N GLY A 32 -2.60 -2.16 -6.72
CA GLY A 32 -2.90 -2.52 -8.11
C GLY A 32 -4.33 -2.15 -8.50
N ALA A 33 -5.32 -2.45 -7.66
CA ALA A 33 -6.71 -2.09 -7.91
C ALA A 33 -6.90 -0.56 -8.02
N GLU A 34 -6.27 0.21 -7.15
CA GLU A 34 -6.29 1.67 -7.19
C GLU A 34 -5.61 2.22 -8.44
N TRP A 35 -4.51 1.59 -8.89
CA TRP A 35 -3.81 2.02 -10.10
C TRP A 35 -4.65 1.77 -11.36
N ILE A 36 -5.38 0.65 -11.43
CA ILE A 36 -6.35 0.40 -12.51
C ILE A 36 -7.41 1.50 -12.56
N ILE A 37 -7.94 1.94 -11.41
CA ILE A 37 -8.91 3.03 -11.35
C ILE A 37 -8.28 4.34 -11.81
N ALA A 38 -7.06 4.65 -11.36
CA ALA A 38 -6.34 5.85 -11.73
C ALA A 38 -6.05 5.92 -13.25
N ASP A 39 -5.68 4.81 -13.85
CA ASP A 39 -5.51 4.67 -15.30
C ASP A 39 -6.84 4.85 -16.04
N PHE A 40 -7.89 4.19 -15.59
CA PHE A 40 -9.22 4.28 -16.19
C PHE A 40 -9.77 5.71 -16.20
N VAL A 41 -9.58 6.48 -15.13
CA VAL A 41 -10.01 7.88 -15.07
C VAL A 41 -9.00 8.85 -15.71
N GLY A 42 -7.89 8.33 -16.24
CA GLY A 42 -6.87 9.13 -16.94
C GLY A 42 -6.00 10.00 -16.04
N SER A 43 -5.99 9.75 -14.73
CA SER A 43 -5.19 10.52 -13.79
C SER A 43 -3.74 10.03 -13.70
N GLU A 44 -3.50 8.74 -13.81
CA GLU A 44 -2.17 8.14 -13.72
C GLU A 44 -2.08 6.83 -14.54
N PRO A 45 -1.50 6.89 -15.76
CA PRO A 45 -1.42 5.71 -16.63
C PRO A 45 -0.62 4.58 -16.02
N ILE A 46 -1.04 3.33 -16.29
CA ILE A 46 -0.28 2.15 -15.92
C ILE A 46 1.02 2.09 -16.74
N HIS A 47 2.15 1.95 -16.02
CA HIS A 47 3.45 1.64 -16.63
C HIS A 47 3.54 0.11 -16.79
N GLU A 48 3.34 -0.40 -18.00
CA GLU A 48 3.20 -1.84 -18.29
C GLU A 48 4.32 -2.70 -17.68
N GLU A 49 5.59 -2.34 -17.91
CA GLU A 49 6.72 -3.10 -17.37
C GLU A 49 6.69 -3.15 -15.83
N ALA A 50 6.44 -2.02 -15.16
CA ALA A 50 6.38 -1.99 -13.71
C ALA A 50 5.17 -2.74 -13.16
N TRP A 51 4.05 -2.72 -13.89
CA TRP A 51 2.88 -3.52 -13.57
C TRP A 51 3.21 -5.01 -13.58
N HIS A 52 3.77 -5.51 -14.67
CA HIS A 52 4.15 -6.92 -14.79
C HIS A 52 5.16 -7.33 -13.71
N ILE A 53 6.17 -6.52 -13.43
CA ILE A 53 7.14 -6.81 -12.37
C ILE A 53 6.46 -6.92 -11.00
N SER A 54 5.50 -6.05 -10.68
CA SER A 54 4.87 -6.01 -9.35
C SER A 54 3.69 -6.97 -9.18
N GLN A 55 2.93 -7.28 -10.23
CA GLN A 55 1.64 -7.95 -10.12
C GLN A 55 1.65 -9.43 -10.58
N ASP A 56 2.46 -9.79 -11.58
CA ASP A 56 2.37 -11.13 -12.18
C ASP A 56 2.62 -12.26 -11.19
N ASN A 57 3.59 -12.10 -10.29
CA ASN A 57 3.94 -13.12 -9.30
C ASN A 57 3.40 -12.83 -7.89
N LEU A 58 2.66 -11.74 -7.70
CA LEU A 58 2.21 -11.30 -6.37
C LEU A 58 1.40 -12.38 -5.63
N LYS A 59 0.46 -13.01 -6.35
CA LYS A 59 -0.35 -14.10 -5.78
C LYS A 59 0.49 -15.29 -5.34
N ALA A 60 1.50 -15.66 -6.11
CA ALA A 60 2.41 -16.76 -5.74
C ALA A 60 3.29 -16.39 -4.55
N SER A 61 3.76 -15.16 -4.48
CA SER A 61 4.56 -14.63 -3.38
C SER A 61 3.80 -14.55 -2.04
N LEU A 62 2.47 -14.49 -2.09
CA LEU A 62 1.57 -14.43 -0.93
C LEU A 62 0.85 -15.76 -0.66
N ALA A 63 1.16 -16.85 -1.38
CA ALA A 63 0.36 -18.07 -1.38
C ALA A 63 0.42 -18.88 -0.08
N ASP A 64 1.49 -18.75 0.69
CA ASP A 64 1.71 -19.54 1.93
C ASP A 64 1.94 -18.65 3.16
N PRO A 65 0.89 -17.98 3.68
CA PRO A 65 1.02 -17.13 4.86
C PRO A 65 1.40 -17.90 6.12
N GLU A 66 0.98 -19.15 6.24
CA GLU A 66 1.28 -20.01 7.39
C GLU A 66 2.75 -20.41 7.39
N GLY A 67 3.29 -20.82 6.24
CA GLY A 67 4.71 -21.14 6.08
C GLY A 67 5.61 -19.91 6.31
N VAL A 68 5.19 -18.72 5.85
CA VAL A 68 5.89 -17.45 6.13
C VAL A 68 5.86 -17.17 7.64
N ALA A 69 4.72 -17.30 8.31
CA ALA A 69 4.61 -17.09 9.75
C ALA A 69 5.42 -18.12 10.57
N ALA A 70 5.57 -19.33 10.04
CA ALA A 70 6.40 -20.38 10.61
C ALA A 70 7.90 -20.25 10.25
N LEU A 71 8.26 -19.28 9.41
CA LEU A 71 9.61 -19.01 8.92
C LEU A 71 10.21 -20.18 8.11
N HIS A 72 9.36 -20.91 7.37
CA HIS A 72 9.81 -21.99 6.50
C HIS A 72 10.57 -21.42 5.29
N PRO A 73 11.80 -21.84 5.00
CA PRO A 73 12.59 -21.29 3.90
C PRO A 73 11.90 -21.33 2.53
N GLU A 74 11.11 -22.40 2.26
CA GLU A 74 10.36 -22.55 1.02
C GLU A 74 9.24 -21.51 0.85
N ALA A 75 8.66 -21.02 1.94
CA ALA A 75 7.67 -19.94 1.93
C ALA A 75 8.32 -18.55 1.94
N ILE A 76 9.44 -18.43 2.65
CA ILE A 76 10.21 -17.18 2.72
C ILE A 76 10.81 -16.80 1.37
N ALA A 77 11.28 -17.76 0.56
CA ALA A 77 11.91 -17.47 -0.72
C ALA A 77 10.99 -16.70 -1.69
N PRO A 78 9.80 -17.18 -2.07
CA PRO A 78 8.90 -16.45 -2.97
C PRO A 78 8.37 -15.16 -2.36
N PHE A 79 8.16 -15.11 -1.04
CA PHE A 79 7.79 -13.88 -0.32
C PHE A 79 8.85 -12.79 -0.46
N VAL A 80 10.13 -13.12 -0.22
CA VAL A 80 11.25 -12.19 -0.35
C VAL A 80 11.43 -11.75 -1.81
N GLU A 81 11.29 -12.68 -2.76
CA GLU A 81 11.29 -12.35 -4.19
C GLU A 81 10.24 -11.29 -4.53
N GLY A 82 9.00 -11.46 -4.05
CA GLY A 82 7.93 -10.47 -4.24
C GLY A 82 8.28 -9.08 -3.70
N LEU A 83 8.90 -9.00 -2.52
CA LEU A 83 9.37 -7.73 -1.98
C LEU A 83 10.46 -7.09 -2.85
N MET A 84 11.40 -7.89 -3.36
CA MET A 84 12.46 -7.40 -4.26
C MET A 84 11.88 -6.91 -5.59
N LEU A 85 10.96 -7.67 -6.19
CA LEU A 85 10.26 -7.29 -7.42
C LEU A 85 9.48 -5.99 -7.25
N SER A 86 8.81 -5.80 -6.12
CA SER A 86 8.15 -4.53 -5.78
C SER A 86 9.13 -3.34 -5.84
N GLY A 87 10.34 -3.51 -5.30
CA GLY A 87 11.41 -2.50 -5.40
C GLY A 87 11.86 -2.24 -6.83
N PHE A 88 12.01 -3.28 -7.66
CA PHE A 88 12.38 -3.14 -9.06
C PHE A 88 11.27 -2.49 -9.89
N ALA A 89 10.01 -2.77 -9.60
CA ALA A 89 8.88 -2.11 -10.23
C ALA A 89 8.89 -0.59 -9.98
N MET A 90 9.18 -0.16 -8.75
CA MET A 90 9.36 1.27 -8.44
C MET A 90 10.50 1.90 -9.23
N GLN A 91 11.61 1.18 -9.41
CA GLN A 91 12.73 1.68 -10.23
C GLN A 91 12.35 1.80 -11.71
N ALA A 92 11.62 0.82 -12.27
CA ALA A 92 11.14 0.85 -13.64
C ALA A 92 10.17 2.00 -13.87
N ALA A 93 9.19 2.18 -13.00
CA ALA A 93 8.23 3.27 -13.07
C ALA A 93 8.81 4.65 -12.70
N ARG A 94 9.97 4.70 -12.05
CA ARG A 94 10.53 5.92 -11.41
C ARG A 94 9.53 6.61 -10.48
N SER A 95 8.70 5.82 -9.84
CA SER A 95 7.61 6.23 -8.96
C SER A 95 7.37 5.16 -7.89
N SER A 96 6.80 5.54 -6.76
CA SER A 96 6.37 4.59 -5.73
C SER A 96 5.05 3.88 -6.09
N ARG A 97 4.36 4.30 -7.14
CA ARG A 97 3.01 3.84 -7.52
C ARG A 97 2.85 2.31 -7.60
N PRO A 98 3.80 1.52 -8.15
CA PRO A 98 3.67 0.07 -8.20
C PRO A 98 3.62 -0.61 -6.82
N ALA A 99 4.06 0.08 -5.77
CA ALA A 99 4.21 -0.47 -4.44
C ALA A 99 3.40 0.25 -3.36
N SER A 100 2.89 1.46 -3.63
CA SER A 100 2.36 2.39 -2.63
C SER A 100 1.13 3.11 -3.16
N CYS A 101 0.05 3.09 -2.39
CA CYS A 101 -1.19 3.79 -2.69
C CYS A 101 -1.79 4.43 -1.42
N THR A 102 -3.10 4.56 -1.34
CA THR A 102 -3.80 5.17 -0.19
C THR A 102 -3.48 4.48 1.14
N ASP A 103 -3.24 3.18 1.17
CA ASP A 103 -2.80 2.45 2.36
C ASP A 103 -1.50 3.02 2.97
N HIS A 104 -0.54 3.39 2.13
CA HIS A 104 0.70 4.04 2.53
C HIS A 104 0.49 5.49 2.97
N LEU A 105 -0.47 6.21 2.38
CA LEU A 105 -0.82 7.57 2.82
C LEU A 105 -1.30 7.59 4.26
N PHE A 106 -2.06 6.57 4.71
CA PHE A 106 -2.39 6.41 6.13
C PHE A 106 -1.13 6.30 7.00
N SER A 107 -0.18 5.44 6.61
CA SER A 107 1.08 5.28 7.34
C SER A 107 1.87 6.60 7.42
N HIS A 108 1.96 7.32 6.31
CA HIS A 108 2.63 8.63 6.27
C HIS A 108 1.95 9.64 7.21
N LEU A 109 0.62 9.73 7.17
CA LEU A 109 -0.14 10.62 8.06
C LEU A 109 0.09 10.28 9.54
N TRP A 110 0.07 9.00 9.90
CA TRP A 110 0.33 8.58 11.29
C TRP A 110 1.76 8.90 11.73
N ASN A 111 2.75 8.71 10.86
CA ASN A 111 4.13 9.08 11.16
C ASN A 111 4.30 10.61 11.34
N MET A 112 3.68 11.41 10.47
CA MET A 112 3.71 12.87 10.58
C MET A 112 3.06 13.36 11.88
N ARG A 113 2.11 12.60 12.43
CA ARG A 113 1.42 12.90 13.69
C ARG A 113 2.05 12.25 14.92
N ASP A 114 3.21 11.63 14.80
CA ASP A 114 3.89 10.87 15.87
C ASP A 114 2.92 9.88 16.57
N HIS A 115 2.07 9.21 15.76
CA HIS A 115 1.08 8.27 16.29
C HIS A 115 1.76 7.11 17.02
N LYS A 116 1.31 6.83 18.23
CA LYS A 116 1.82 5.74 19.08
C LYS A 116 0.69 4.82 19.51
N TYR A 117 0.98 3.53 19.50
CA TYR A 117 0.14 2.51 20.09
C TYR A 117 0.86 1.95 21.33
N ASN A 118 0.24 2.06 22.51
CA ASN A 118 0.87 1.70 23.80
C ASN A 118 2.26 2.33 24.00
N GLY A 119 2.44 3.57 23.58
CA GLY A 119 3.70 4.33 23.75
C GLY A 119 4.79 3.99 22.72
N VAL A 120 4.53 3.10 21.77
CA VAL A 120 5.49 2.70 20.73
C VAL A 120 4.95 3.07 19.34
N THR A 121 5.80 3.60 18.48
CA THR A 121 5.47 3.81 17.07
C THR A 121 5.40 2.46 16.37
N PRO A 122 4.24 2.04 15.80
CA PRO A 122 4.15 0.79 15.06
C PRO A 122 5.09 0.80 13.85
N SER A 123 5.61 -0.38 13.45
CA SER A 123 6.43 -0.48 12.24
C SER A 123 5.63 -0.08 11.00
N HIS A 124 6.35 0.37 9.96
CA HIS A 124 5.75 0.77 8.68
C HIS A 124 4.80 -0.29 8.14
N GLY A 125 5.22 -1.55 8.05
CA GLY A 125 4.39 -2.63 7.54
C GLY A 125 3.12 -2.88 8.36
N PHE A 126 3.16 -2.72 9.69
CA PHE A 126 1.94 -2.80 10.50
C PHE A 126 1.00 -1.60 10.29
N GLN A 127 1.54 -0.40 10.12
CA GLN A 127 0.72 0.75 9.75
C GLN A 127 0.06 0.55 8.38
N VAL A 128 0.85 0.14 7.39
CA VAL A 128 0.37 -0.17 6.04
C VAL A 128 -0.68 -1.28 6.06
N SER A 129 -0.54 -2.33 6.90
CA SER A 129 -1.54 -3.40 7.00
C SER A 129 -2.92 -2.90 7.40
N VAL A 130 -3.00 -1.94 8.33
CA VAL A 130 -4.29 -1.32 8.71
C VAL A 130 -4.87 -0.55 7.53
N GLY A 131 -4.05 0.25 6.83
CA GLY A 131 -4.45 0.94 5.60
C GLY A 131 -4.94 -0.03 4.52
N THR A 132 -4.23 -1.15 4.32
CA THR A 132 -4.61 -2.22 3.37
C THR A 132 -5.99 -2.79 3.69
N LEU A 133 -6.27 -3.11 4.96
CA LEU A 133 -7.59 -3.60 5.37
C LEU A 133 -8.70 -2.56 5.14
N MET A 134 -8.41 -1.29 5.41
CA MET A 134 -9.35 -0.19 5.13
C MET A 134 -9.63 -0.06 3.63
N MET A 135 -8.59 -0.16 2.78
CA MET A 135 -8.75 -0.12 1.33
C MET A 135 -9.55 -1.33 0.81
N CYS A 136 -9.27 -2.54 1.31
CA CYS A 136 -10.04 -3.73 0.95
C CYS A 136 -11.53 -3.56 1.32
N ALA A 137 -11.83 -3.08 2.51
CA ALA A 137 -13.21 -2.83 2.94
C ALA A 137 -13.90 -1.76 2.05
N MET A 138 -13.17 -0.72 1.64
CA MET A 138 -13.68 0.28 0.73
C MET A 138 -13.98 -0.30 -0.66
N PHE A 139 -13.08 -1.13 -1.21
CA PHE A 139 -13.31 -1.82 -2.47
C PHE A 139 -14.50 -2.79 -2.39
N ASP A 140 -14.67 -3.50 -1.28
CA ASP A 140 -15.84 -4.36 -1.06
C ASP A 140 -17.16 -3.57 -1.14
N GLU A 141 -17.21 -2.36 -0.59
CA GLU A 141 -18.37 -1.49 -0.72
C GLU A 141 -18.52 -0.91 -2.15
N MET A 142 -17.43 -0.56 -2.79
CA MET A 142 -17.45 -0.11 -4.20
C MET A 142 -18.03 -1.20 -5.11
N TYR A 143 -17.65 -2.46 -4.95
CA TYR A 143 -18.17 -3.58 -5.75
C TYR A 143 -19.67 -3.82 -5.56
N LYS A 144 -20.25 -3.43 -4.43
CA LYS A 144 -21.68 -3.52 -4.15
C LYS A 144 -22.46 -2.31 -4.66
N THR A 145 -21.78 -1.24 -5.03
CA THR A 145 -22.38 0.03 -5.43
C THR A 145 -22.72 0.03 -6.91
N ASP A 146 -23.98 0.31 -7.24
CA ASP A 146 -24.38 0.57 -8.63
C ASP A 146 -24.03 2.03 -9.00
N PHE A 147 -22.88 2.21 -9.61
CA PHE A 147 -22.42 3.52 -10.06
C PHE A 147 -23.25 4.09 -11.23
N THR A 148 -24.03 3.28 -11.93
CA THR A 148 -24.93 3.76 -13.00
C THR A 148 -26.14 4.50 -12.43
N ALA A 149 -26.50 4.21 -11.19
CA ALA A 149 -27.56 4.89 -10.45
C ALA A 149 -27.09 6.10 -9.62
N LEU A 150 -25.80 6.46 -9.74
CA LEU A 150 -25.22 7.59 -8.98
C LEU A 150 -25.81 8.92 -9.47
N ASP A 151 -26.38 9.69 -8.55
CA ASP A 151 -26.74 11.09 -8.77
C ASP A 151 -25.45 11.95 -8.76
N VAL A 152 -24.88 12.13 -9.92
CA VAL A 152 -23.60 12.83 -10.10
C VAL A 152 -23.71 14.31 -9.71
N GLU A 153 -24.84 14.98 -10.02
CA GLU A 153 -25.06 16.39 -9.69
C GLU A 153 -25.04 16.58 -8.18
N ARG A 154 -25.80 15.76 -7.46
CA ARG A 154 -25.82 15.77 -6.00
C ARG A 154 -24.47 15.39 -5.37
N ALA A 155 -23.71 14.49 -5.99
CA ALA A 155 -22.38 14.13 -5.51
C ALA A 155 -21.42 15.31 -5.64
N VAL A 156 -21.45 16.03 -6.78
CA VAL A 156 -20.65 17.22 -7.03
C VAL A 156 -21.04 18.38 -6.09
N GLU A 157 -22.33 18.61 -5.86
CA GLU A 157 -22.80 19.63 -4.90
C GLU A 157 -22.27 19.39 -3.47
N ARG A 158 -22.07 18.13 -3.08
CA ARG A 158 -21.56 17.76 -1.77
C ARG A 158 -20.04 17.76 -1.68
N TRP A 159 -19.36 17.87 -2.81
CA TRP A 159 -17.90 17.87 -2.83
C TRP A 159 -17.38 19.11 -2.11
N PRO A 160 -16.41 18.98 -1.22
CA PRO A 160 -15.88 20.14 -0.51
C PRO A 160 -15.24 21.12 -1.46
N SER A 161 -15.48 22.41 -1.24
CA SER A 161 -14.82 23.46 -2.02
C SER A 161 -13.30 23.44 -1.79
N ALA A 162 -12.52 23.99 -2.73
CA ALA A 162 -11.08 24.11 -2.59
C ALA A 162 -10.66 24.84 -1.30
N GLU A 163 -11.45 25.84 -0.88
CA GLU A 163 -11.23 26.53 0.39
C GLU A 163 -11.46 25.64 1.61
N GLN A 164 -12.51 24.80 1.60
CA GLN A 164 -12.77 23.85 2.69
C GLN A 164 -11.67 22.79 2.77
N VAL A 165 -11.21 22.28 1.62
CA VAL A 165 -10.09 21.33 1.56
C VAL A 165 -8.80 21.97 2.11
N ARG A 166 -8.47 23.21 1.67
CA ARG A 166 -7.31 23.94 2.16
C ARG A 166 -7.39 24.17 3.67
N ARG A 167 -8.53 24.63 4.19
CA ARG A 167 -8.71 24.88 5.62
C ARG A 167 -8.58 23.60 6.44
N ALA A 168 -9.17 22.50 5.97
CA ALA A 168 -9.03 21.19 6.62
C ALA A 168 -7.58 20.71 6.63
N ALA A 169 -6.83 20.94 5.55
CA ALA A 169 -5.40 20.62 5.49
C ALA A 169 -4.58 21.49 6.45
N GLU A 170 -4.83 22.80 6.50
CA GLU A 170 -4.17 23.72 7.45
C GLU A 170 -4.43 23.32 8.90
N GLU A 171 -5.66 22.94 9.26
CA GLU A 171 -6.01 22.44 10.59
C GLU A 171 -5.32 21.10 10.90
N LEU A 172 -5.27 20.21 9.92
CA LEU A 172 -4.68 18.88 10.05
C LEU A 172 -3.17 18.93 10.28
N PHE A 173 -2.49 19.85 9.61
CA PHE A 173 -1.04 20.03 9.62
C PHE A 173 -0.62 21.31 10.38
N ALA A 174 -1.50 21.89 11.22
CA ALA A 174 -1.21 23.07 11.99
C ALA A 174 0.03 22.87 12.89
N GLY A 175 1.09 23.62 12.60
CA GLY A 175 2.39 23.53 13.30
C GLY A 175 3.52 22.92 12.46
N GLU A 176 3.24 22.31 11.34
CA GLU A 176 4.25 21.92 10.36
C GLU A 176 4.24 22.96 9.23
N ALA A 177 5.35 23.67 9.08
CA ALA A 177 5.43 24.74 8.09
C ALA A 177 5.20 24.19 6.69
N PHE A 178 4.12 24.62 6.04
CA PHE A 178 4.08 24.70 4.58
C PHE A 178 5.08 25.78 4.16
N SER A 179 6.36 25.45 4.21
CA SER A 179 7.44 26.32 3.77
C SER A 179 8.06 25.81 2.49
#